data_3b5dfb816c818d0ac0f91fa022543cf7
#
_entry.id   3b5dfb816c818d0ac0f91fa022543cf7
#
_cell.length_a   1.000
_cell.length_b   1.000
_cell.length_c   1.000
_cell.angle_alpha   90.00
_cell.angle_beta   90.00
_cell.angle_gamma   90.00
#
_symmetry.space_group_name_H-M   'P 1'
#
loop_
_entity.id
_entity.type
_entity.pdbx_description
1 polymer ?
#
loop_
_entity_poly.entity_id
_entity_poly.type
_entity_poly.pdbx_seq_one_letter_code
_entity_poly.pdbx_strand_id
1 'polypeptide(L)'
;AFFEFEKKIHFERKKSELSVDEICSIWINVQKESLGSSIEFEDEYKYFWTYIPHFIHSPFYVYAYAFGDCLVNSLYGVYENGLRDFDKKYINLLESGGSLRYQDLLRPFNLDPSNSKFWKKGIQVIENFIDELENL
;
A
#
# COMPACT_ATOMS: atom_id res chain seq x y z
N ALA A 1 0.27 6.88 3.10
CA ALA A 1 1.12 7.94 3.68
C ALA A 1 2.58 7.79 3.26
N PHE A 2 3.27 6.71 3.62
CA PHE A 2 4.71 6.53 3.42
C PHE A 2 5.16 6.68 1.96
N PHE A 3 4.44 6.07 1.02
CA PHE A 3 4.72 6.23 -0.41
C PHE A 3 4.60 7.68 -0.88
N GLU A 4 3.56 8.41 -0.46
CA GLU A 4 3.39 9.81 -0.83
C GLU A 4 4.47 10.71 -0.22
N PHE A 5 4.90 10.41 1.00
CA PHE A 5 6.03 11.11 1.61
C PHE A 5 7.31 10.89 0.80
N GLU A 6 7.68 9.64 0.54
CA GLU A 6 8.89 9.31 -0.22
C GLU A 6 8.86 9.94 -1.62
N LYS A 7 7.72 9.85 -2.31
CA LYS A 7 7.54 10.46 -3.63
C LYS A 7 7.72 11.99 -3.60
N LYS A 8 7.10 12.68 -2.61
CA LYS A 8 7.24 14.14 -2.44
C LYS A 8 8.69 14.52 -2.14
N ILE A 9 9.37 13.82 -1.23
CA ILE A 9 10.77 14.07 -0.90
C ILE A 9 11.67 13.94 -2.15
N HIS A 10 11.56 12.84 -2.90
CA HIS A 10 12.38 12.66 -4.10
C HIS A 10 12.08 13.69 -5.19
N PHE A 11 10.83 14.11 -5.32
CA PHE A 11 10.44 15.13 -6.28
C PHE A 11 11.02 16.51 -5.91
N GLU A 12 10.91 16.95 -4.65
CA GLU A 12 11.42 18.22 -4.20
C GLU A 12 12.96 18.27 -4.21
N ARG A 13 13.62 17.18 -3.84
CA ARG A 13 15.09 17.09 -3.89
C ARG A 13 15.69 17.16 -5.30
N LYS A 14 14.89 16.95 -6.35
CA LYS A 14 15.35 17.23 -7.71
C LYS A 14 15.52 18.73 -8.00
N LYS A 15 14.85 19.60 -7.24
CA LYS A 15 14.90 21.05 -7.39
C LYS A 15 15.99 21.67 -6.54
N SER A 16 16.14 21.23 -5.28
CA SER A 16 17.11 21.74 -4.32
C SER A 16 17.33 20.74 -3.18
N GLU A 17 18.36 20.96 -2.40
CA GLU A 17 18.53 20.31 -1.10
C GLU A 17 17.40 20.76 -0.15
N LEU A 18 16.88 19.82 0.63
CA LEU A 18 15.85 20.08 1.63
C LEU A 18 16.44 20.17 3.03
N SER A 19 16.06 21.19 3.76
CA SER A 19 16.33 21.29 5.20
C SER A 19 15.52 20.27 6.00
N VAL A 20 15.93 20.00 7.23
CA VAL A 20 15.20 19.12 8.15
C VAL A 20 13.77 19.61 8.37
N ASP A 21 13.57 20.91 8.51
CA ASP A 21 12.24 21.50 8.74
C ASP A 21 11.31 21.33 7.53
N GLU A 22 11.83 21.44 6.31
CA GLU A 22 11.07 21.16 5.09
C GLU A 22 10.67 19.68 5.01
N ILE A 23 11.57 18.76 5.33
CA ILE A 23 11.27 17.31 5.37
C ILE A 23 10.19 17.04 6.41
N CYS A 24 10.32 17.58 7.62
CA CYS A 24 9.33 17.45 8.68
C CYS A 24 7.95 18.01 8.27
N SER A 25 7.94 19.15 7.58
CA SER A 25 6.72 19.77 7.08
C SER A 25 6.03 18.87 6.03
N ILE A 26 6.80 18.30 5.11
CA ILE A 26 6.28 17.35 4.11
C ILE A 26 5.69 16.11 4.80
N TRP A 27 6.40 15.58 5.82
CA TRP A 27 5.92 14.43 6.60
C TRP A 27 4.57 14.69 7.25
N ILE A 28 4.45 15.76 8.04
CA ILE A 28 3.21 16.11 8.74
C ILE A 28 2.06 16.35 7.77
N ASN A 29 2.30 17.06 6.67
CA ASN A 29 1.27 17.31 5.67
C ASN A 29 0.74 16.02 5.05
N VAL A 30 1.63 15.09 4.70
CA VAL A 30 1.23 13.79 4.15
C VAL A 30 0.45 12.96 5.17
N GLN A 31 0.87 12.96 6.44
CA GLN A 31 0.15 12.25 7.49
C GLN A 31 -1.27 12.82 7.70
N LYS A 32 -1.41 14.14 7.74
CA LYS A 32 -2.70 14.80 7.84
C LYS A 32 -3.61 14.51 6.64
N GLU A 33 -3.06 14.54 5.41
CA GLU A 33 -3.81 14.16 4.20
C GLU A 33 -4.30 12.72 4.23
N SER A 34 -3.50 11.79 4.79
CA SER A 34 -3.79 10.36 4.78
C SER A 34 -4.70 9.89 5.92
N LEU A 35 -4.55 10.48 7.10
CA LEU A 35 -5.23 10.05 8.33
C LEU A 35 -6.44 10.94 8.70
N GLY A 36 -6.58 12.07 8.01
CA GLY A 36 -7.70 12.98 8.22
C GLY A 36 -7.64 13.74 9.54
N SER A 37 -8.76 14.39 9.89
CA SER A 37 -8.87 15.28 11.03
C SER A 37 -9.16 14.58 12.37
N SER A 38 -9.37 13.26 12.35
CA SER A 38 -9.64 12.48 13.56
C SER A 38 -8.39 12.16 14.37
N ILE A 39 -7.21 12.44 13.81
CA ILE A 39 -5.91 12.20 14.44
C ILE A 39 -5.25 13.55 14.74
N GLU A 40 -4.88 13.75 16.00
CA GLU A 40 -4.04 14.87 16.44
C GLU A 40 -2.58 14.41 16.51
N PHE A 41 -1.68 15.24 16.00
CA PHE A 41 -0.24 14.93 15.97
C PHE A 41 0.49 15.82 16.97
N GLU A 42 1.21 15.21 17.88
CA GLU A 42 2.14 15.89 18.79
C GLU A 42 3.32 16.49 18.02
N ASP A 43 3.93 17.52 18.57
CA ASP A 43 5.01 18.26 17.90
C ASP A 43 6.22 17.39 17.53
N GLU A 44 6.53 16.39 18.34
CA GLU A 44 7.63 15.46 18.14
C GLU A 44 7.39 14.51 16.97
N TYR A 45 6.12 14.26 16.63
CA TYR A 45 5.77 13.36 15.52
C TYR A 45 6.34 13.81 14.17
N LYS A 46 6.66 15.09 14.02
CA LYS A 46 7.31 15.62 12.81
C LYS A 46 8.64 14.95 12.48
N TYR A 47 9.31 14.36 13.47
CA TYR A 47 10.58 13.65 13.29
C TYR A 47 10.41 12.14 13.07
N PHE A 48 9.19 11.61 13.13
CA PHE A 48 8.95 10.18 13.10
C PHE A 48 9.38 9.50 11.80
N TRP A 49 9.50 10.24 10.71
CA TRP A 49 10.05 9.72 9.45
C TRP A 49 11.47 9.15 9.61
N THR A 50 12.25 9.65 10.59
CA THR A 50 13.60 9.13 10.88
C THR A 50 13.58 7.73 11.48
N TYR A 51 12.46 7.32 12.06
CA TYR A 51 12.26 5.99 12.63
C TYR A 51 11.99 4.93 11.54
N ILE A 52 11.66 5.34 10.33
CA ILE A 52 11.33 4.43 9.24
C ILE A 52 12.59 4.09 8.43
N PRO A 53 13.22 2.93 8.66
CA PRO A 53 14.51 2.61 8.05
C PRO A 53 14.45 2.54 6.53
N HIS A 54 13.30 2.26 5.94
CA HIS A 54 13.12 2.17 4.50
C HIS A 54 13.45 3.46 3.76
N PHE A 55 13.16 4.62 4.35
CA PHE A 55 13.48 5.91 3.72
C PHE A 55 14.99 6.17 3.60
N ILE A 56 15.79 5.48 4.42
CA ILE A 56 17.25 5.69 4.53
C ILE A 56 18.00 4.53 3.86
N HIS A 57 17.60 3.29 4.17
CA HIS A 57 18.37 2.09 3.80
C HIS A 57 17.80 1.34 2.58
N SER A 58 16.53 1.55 2.25
CA SER A 58 15.84 0.84 1.17
C SER A 58 14.93 1.79 0.38
N PRO A 59 15.46 2.84 -0.23
CA PRO A 59 14.66 3.84 -0.93
C PRO A 59 13.82 3.19 -2.03
N PHE A 60 12.65 3.76 -2.28
CA PHE A 60 11.65 3.29 -3.25
C PHE A 60 10.99 1.94 -2.92
N TYR A 61 11.09 1.45 -1.68
CA TYR A 61 10.53 0.17 -1.29
C TYR A 61 9.13 0.27 -0.66
N VAL A 62 8.80 1.40 -0.04
CA VAL A 62 7.57 1.52 0.79
C VAL A 62 6.25 1.33 0.03
N TYR A 63 6.23 1.48 -1.29
CA TYR A 63 5.06 1.15 -2.12
C TYR A 63 4.66 -0.33 -2.02
N ALA A 64 5.62 -1.21 -1.71
CA ALA A 64 5.40 -2.66 -1.67
C ALA A 64 4.37 -3.07 -0.62
N TYR A 65 4.21 -2.30 0.46
CA TYR A 65 3.21 -2.55 1.49
C TYR A 65 1.79 -2.37 0.96
N ALA A 66 1.51 -1.25 0.31
CA ALA A 66 0.21 -1.01 -0.31
C ALA A 66 -0.08 -2.02 -1.43
N PHE A 67 0.95 -2.37 -2.22
CA PHE A 67 0.82 -3.39 -3.26
C PHE A 67 0.46 -4.75 -2.66
N GLY A 68 1.18 -5.18 -1.62
CA GLY A 68 0.96 -6.46 -0.94
C GLY A 68 -0.44 -6.53 -0.31
N ASP A 69 -0.85 -5.48 0.37
CA ASP A 69 -2.17 -5.39 0.99
C ASP A 69 -3.29 -5.47 -0.05
N CYS A 70 -3.23 -4.67 -1.11
CA CYS A 70 -4.21 -4.74 -2.20
C CYS A 70 -4.22 -6.11 -2.90
N LEU A 71 -3.06 -6.76 -3.04
CA LEU A 71 -2.98 -8.10 -3.62
C LEU A 71 -3.70 -9.13 -2.74
N VAL A 72 -3.41 -9.14 -1.44
CA VAL A 72 -4.03 -10.08 -0.49
C VAL A 72 -5.54 -9.87 -0.45
N ASN A 73 -6.01 -8.64 -0.32
CA ASN A 73 -7.43 -8.32 -0.32
C ASN A 73 -8.11 -8.68 -1.66
N SER A 74 -7.44 -8.47 -2.79
CA SER A 74 -7.98 -8.89 -4.10
C SER A 74 -8.10 -10.40 -4.22
N LEU A 75 -7.14 -11.16 -3.71
CA LEU A 75 -7.20 -12.63 -3.67
C LEU A 75 -8.31 -13.09 -2.72
N TYR A 76 -8.44 -12.46 -1.55
CA TYR A 76 -9.51 -12.75 -0.61
C TYR A 76 -10.89 -12.50 -1.22
N GLY A 77 -11.09 -11.37 -1.88
CA GLY A 77 -12.36 -11.09 -2.57
C GLY A 77 -12.66 -12.07 -3.69
N VAL A 78 -11.65 -12.60 -4.39
CA VAL A 78 -11.83 -13.67 -5.39
C VAL A 78 -12.21 -14.98 -4.73
N TYR A 79 -11.64 -15.30 -3.56
CA TYR A 79 -12.02 -16.47 -2.75
C TYR A 79 -13.47 -16.39 -2.29
N GLU A 80 -13.90 -15.28 -1.70
CA GLU A 80 -15.29 -15.08 -1.26
C GLU A 80 -16.30 -15.17 -2.40
N ASN A 81 -15.92 -14.71 -3.59
CA ASN A 81 -16.74 -14.83 -4.80
C ASN A 81 -16.76 -16.26 -5.40
N GLY A 82 -16.20 -17.24 -4.71
CA GLY A 82 -16.32 -18.65 -5.05
C GLY A 82 -15.53 -19.09 -6.29
N LEU A 83 -14.36 -18.52 -6.55
CA LEU A 83 -13.51 -18.96 -7.65
C LEU A 83 -13.21 -20.45 -7.52
N ARG A 84 -13.58 -21.22 -8.55
CA ARG A 84 -13.37 -22.67 -8.58
C ARG A 84 -11.88 -23.03 -8.44
N ASP A 85 -11.59 -24.04 -7.64
CA ASP A 85 -10.24 -24.57 -7.35
C ASP A 85 -9.29 -23.50 -6.80
N PHE A 86 -9.80 -22.53 -6.04
CA PHE A 86 -9.00 -21.44 -5.46
C PHE A 86 -7.82 -21.96 -4.66
N ASP A 87 -8.05 -22.95 -3.78
CA ASP A 87 -7.01 -23.50 -2.89
C ASP A 87 -5.80 -24.03 -3.67
N LYS A 88 -6.06 -24.80 -4.75
CA LYS A 88 -4.99 -25.33 -5.61
C LYS A 88 -4.23 -24.22 -6.31
N LYS A 89 -4.94 -23.22 -6.83
CA LYS A 89 -4.33 -22.06 -7.49
C LYS A 89 -3.49 -21.27 -6.50
N TYR A 90 -3.97 -21.10 -5.27
CA TYR A 90 -3.27 -20.35 -4.23
C TYR A 90 -2.00 -21.07 -3.77
N ILE A 91 -2.03 -22.39 -3.58
CA ILE A 91 -0.83 -23.18 -3.28
C ILE A 91 0.20 -23.06 -4.41
N ASN A 92 -0.23 -23.21 -5.67
CA ASN A 92 0.68 -23.03 -6.81
C ASN A 92 1.29 -21.62 -6.88
N LEU A 93 0.52 -20.60 -6.51
CA LEU A 93 1.04 -19.22 -6.40
C LEU A 93 2.17 -19.14 -5.37
N LEU A 94 1.96 -19.69 -4.17
CA LEU A 94 2.94 -19.69 -3.09
C LEU A 94 4.20 -20.52 -3.45
N GLU A 95 4.01 -21.70 -4.03
CA GLU A 95 5.12 -22.56 -4.47
C GLU A 95 5.97 -21.93 -5.57
N SER A 96 5.37 -21.13 -6.42
CA SER A 96 6.07 -20.42 -7.49
C SER A 96 7.03 -19.35 -6.96
N GLY A 97 6.79 -18.80 -5.78
CA GLY A 97 7.61 -17.74 -5.19
C GLY A 97 7.87 -16.59 -6.18
N GLY A 98 9.15 -16.24 -6.35
CA GLY A 98 9.60 -15.20 -7.30
C GLY A 98 10.02 -15.72 -8.68
N SER A 99 9.68 -16.96 -9.06
CA SER A 99 10.16 -17.58 -10.30
C SER A 99 9.45 -17.09 -11.57
N LEU A 100 8.24 -16.54 -11.43
CA LEU A 100 7.40 -16.06 -12.52
C LEU A 100 7.10 -14.57 -12.38
N ARG A 101 6.67 -13.96 -13.50
CA ARG A 101 6.16 -12.58 -13.45
C ARG A 101 4.81 -12.52 -12.77
N TYR A 102 4.53 -11.44 -12.05
CA TYR A 102 3.28 -11.27 -11.31
C TYR A 102 2.02 -11.39 -12.20
N GLN A 103 2.09 -10.99 -13.47
CA GLN A 103 0.98 -11.17 -14.41
C GLN A 103 0.63 -12.64 -14.64
N ASP A 104 1.64 -13.51 -14.76
CA ASP A 104 1.46 -14.94 -14.97
C ASP A 104 0.95 -15.62 -13.70
N LEU A 105 1.47 -15.20 -12.54
CA LEU A 105 1.04 -15.69 -11.23
C LEU A 105 -0.42 -15.35 -10.92
N LEU A 106 -0.91 -14.20 -11.33
CA LEU A 106 -2.25 -13.71 -11.01
C LEU A 106 -3.31 -14.05 -12.06
N ARG A 107 -2.91 -14.45 -13.26
CA ARG A 107 -3.82 -14.85 -14.35
C ARG A 107 -4.80 -15.97 -13.94
N PRO A 108 -4.41 -17.03 -13.19
CA PRO A 108 -5.34 -18.06 -12.74
C PRO A 108 -6.50 -17.57 -11.86
N PHE A 109 -6.34 -16.39 -11.24
CA PHE A 109 -7.34 -15.74 -10.39
C PHE A 109 -8.16 -14.68 -11.15
N ASN A 110 -7.92 -14.50 -12.45
CA ASN A 110 -8.51 -13.43 -13.27
C ASN A 110 -8.17 -12.03 -12.72
N LEU A 111 -6.99 -11.89 -12.15
CA LEU A 111 -6.45 -10.63 -11.62
C LEU A 111 -5.37 -10.08 -12.54
N ASP A 112 -5.43 -8.79 -12.84
CA ASP A 112 -4.47 -8.07 -13.64
C ASP A 112 -4.10 -6.74 -12.96
N PRO A 113 -2.94 -6.66 -12.28
CA PRO A 113 -2.50 -5.43 -11.61
C PRO A 113 -2.21 -4.23 -12.51
N SER A 114 -2.08 -4.44 -13.83
CA SER A 114 -1.99 -3.34 -14.79
C SER A 114 -3.31 -2.61 -15.00
N ASN A 115 -4.43 -3.25 -14.58
CA ASN A 115 -5.76 -2.69 -14.70
C ASN A 115 -6.22 -2.06 -13.36
N SER A 116 -6.75 -0.86 -13.41
CA SER A 116 -7.29 -0.16 -12.23
C SER A 116 -8.38 -0.96 -11.48
N LYS A 117 -9.09 -1.85 -12.16
CA LYS A 117 -10.10 -2.73 -11.54
C LYS A 117 -9.51 -3.69 -10.51
N PHE A 118 -8.26 -4.09 -10.66
CA PHE A 118 -7.55 -4.89 -9.66
C PHE A 118 -7.48 -4.16 -8.32
N TRP A 119 -6.99 -2.93 -8.34
CA TRP A 119 -6.84 -2.10 -7.15
C TRP A 119 -8.17 -1.80 -6.46
N LYS A 120 -9.21 -1.53 -7.27
CA LYS A 120 -10.57 -1.32 -6.75
C LYS A 120 -11.14 -2.54 -6.03
N LYS A 121 -10.83 -3.76 -6.49
CA LYS A 121 -11.27 -4.98 -5.80
C LYS A 121 -10.66 -5.12 -4.40
N GLY A 122 -9.37 -4.84 -4.25
CA GLY A 122 -8.73 -4.86 -2.94
C GLY A 122 -9.31 -3.81 -2.00
N ILE A 123 -9.52 -2.59 -2.49
CA ILE A 123 -10.11 -1.49 -1.71
C ILE A 123 -11.56 -1.83 -1.31
N GLN A 124 -12.35 -2.45 -2.19
CA GLN A 124 -13.74 -2.82 -1.89
C GLN A 124 -13.86 -3.76 -0.69
N VAL A 125 -12.91 -4.66 -0.48
CA VAL A 125 -12.90 -5.53 0.71
C VAL A 125 -12.76 -4.70 1.99
N ILE A 126 -11.91 -3.68 1.96
CA ILE A 126 -11.73 -2.78 3.10
C ILE A 126 -13.01 -1.94 3.33
N GLU A 127 -13.62 -1.43 2.26
CA GLU A 127 -14.91 -0.71 2.34
C GLU A 127 -15.99 -1.60 2.98
N ASN A 128 -16.10 -2.85 2.57
CA ASN A 128 -17.05 -3.80 3.15
C ASN A 128 -16.83 -3.98 4.67
N PHE A 129 -15.58 -4.06 5.14
CA PHE A 129 -15.30 -4.14 6.58
C PHE A 129 -15.71 -2.87 7.33
N ILE A 130 -15.56 -1.69 6.71
CA ILE A 130 -16.01 -0.43 7.29
C ILE A 130 -17.55 -0.42 7.37
N ASP A 131 -18.23 -0.81 6.30
CA ASP A 131 -19.69 -0.90 6.27
C ASP A 131 -20.23 -1.88 7.32
N GLU A 132 -19.57 -3.02 7.52
CA GLU A 132 -19.92 -3.96 8.58
C GLU A 132 -19.75 -3.34 9.96
N LEU A 133 -18.66 -2.63 10.21
CA LEU A 133 -18.41 -1.95 11.48
C LEU A 133 -19.44 -0.86 11.79
N GLU A 134 -19.85 -0.10 10.77
CA GLU A 134 -20.88 0.96 10.93
C GLU A 134 -22.27 0.40 11.22
N ASN A 135 -22.52 -0.88 10.92
CA ASN A 135 -23.80 -1.56 11.17
C ASN A 135 -23.84 -2.36 12.47
N LEU A 136 -22.77 -2.33 13.28
CA LEU A 136 -22.71 -2.93 14.63
C LEU A 136 -23.24 -2.00 15.68
#